data_7e2d30b7be3f433c7d46d1e567ad470c
#
_entry.id   7e2d30b7be3f433c7d46d1e567ad470c
#
_cell.length_a   1.000
_cell.length_b   1.000
_cell.length_c   1.000
_cell.angle_alpha   90.00
_cell.angle_beta   90.00
_cell.angle_gamma   90.00
#
_symmetry.space_group_name_H-M   'P 1'
#
loop_
_entity.id
_entity.type
_entity.pdbx_description
1 polymer ?
#
loop_
_entity_poly.entity_id
_entity_poly.type
_entity_poly.pdbx_seq_one_letter_code
_entity_poly.pdbx_strand_id
1 'polypeptide(L)'
;MNFNVGDKIVYPMHGAGIVEAIEERSVCNEKQAYYIIKMPGEVKVMVPTAKAESIGVRNIIDQETALKVIDTLEQDRTEMSVKWNKRYRDNVEKMKSGDIYEVADIVRNLTFKQKDKGLSTTEKKMLLNAKQILVSELVLAGNKEKEEVEQLVDNKINTSYELHSVANVVDSTDVSTANVIKKFIPQT
;
A
#
# COMPACT_ATOMS: atom_id res chain seq x y z
N MET A 1 -22.24 -7.51 8.08
CA MET A 1 -21.95 -6.09 8.30
C MET A 1 -22.88 -5.26 7.42
N ASN A 2 -23.51 -4.20 7.94
CA ASN A 2 -24.37 -3.32 7.13
C ASN A 2 -23.71 -1.94 7.10
N PHE A 3 -23.59 -1.37 5.90
CA PHE A 3 -23.07 -0.02 5.69
C PHE A 3 -24.23 0.92 5.36
N ASN A 4 -24.07 2.19 5.70
CA ASN A 4 -25.01 3.25 5.42
C ASN A 4 -24.47 4.21 4.36
N VAL A 5 -25.33 5.01 3.77
CA VAL A 5 -24.91 6.11 2.89
C VAL A 5 -24.02 7.09 3.69
N GLY A 6 -22.89 7.44 3.14
CA GLY A 6 -21.86 8.28 3.77
C GLY A 6 -20.74 7.49 4.46
N ASP A 7 -20.90 6.18 4.68
CA ASP A 7 -19.85 5.37 5.28
C ASP A 7 -18.63 5.30 4.36
N LYS A 8 -17.45 5.43 4.98
CA LYS A 8 -16.16 5.28 4.31
C LYS A 8 -15.72 3.81 4.44
N ILE A 9 -15.54 3.17 3.31
CA ILE A 9 -15.27 1.72 3.26
C ILE A 9 -14.10 1.40 2.34
N VAL A 10 -13.51 0.23 2.55
CA VAL A 10 -12.49 -0.35 1.68
C VAL A 10 -13.10 -1.50 0.91
N TYR A 11 -12.89 -1.50 -0.40
CA TYR A 11 -13.13 -2.66 -1.25
C TYR A 11 -11.76 -3.26 -1.63
N PRO A 12 -11.43 -4.47 -1.15
CA PRO A 12 -10.15 -5.12 -1.43
C PRO A 12 -9.81 -5.09 -2.92
N MET A 13 -8.54 -4.89 -3.26
CA MET A 13 -8.03 -4.72 -4.63
C MET A 13 -8.44 -3.44 -5.37
N HIS A 14 -9.42 -2.68 -4.85
CA HIS A 14 -9.94 -1.46 -5.49
C HIS A 14 -9.64 -0.18 -4.69
N GLY A 15 -9.40 -0.31 -3.39
CA GLY A 15 -9.09 0.81 -2.50
C GLY A 15 -10.30 1.28 -1.69
N ALA A 16 -10.19 2.48 -1.14
CA ALA A 16 -11.22 3.07 -0.29
C ALA A 16 -12.12 4.04 -1.06
N GLY A 17 -13.38 4.09 -0.66
CA GLY A 17 -14.41 4.95 -1.23
C GLY A 17 -15.53 5.25 -0.23
N ILE A 18 -16.52 5.99 -0.68
CA ILE A 18 -17.67 6.40 0.13
C ILE A 18 -18.93 5.76 -0.44
N VAL A 19 -19.78 5.20 0.41
CA VAL A 19 -21.10 4.70 0.01
C VAL A 19 -21.97 5.90 -0.36
N GLU A 20 -22.23 6.08 -1.65
CA GLU A 20 -23.00 7.21 -2.17
C GLU A 20 -24.51 6.93 -2.11
N ALA A 21 -24.90 5.68 -2.37
CA ALA A 21 -26.30 5.25 -2.34
C ALA A 21 -26.42 3.75 -2.05
N ILE A 22 -27.62 3.35 -1.64
CA ILE A 22 -28.03 1.94 -1.59
C ILE A 22 -29.22 1.80 -2.53
N GLU A 23 -29.08 1.02 -3.58
CA GLU A 23 -30.08 0.93 -4.64
C GLU A 23 -30.49 -0.52 -4.90
N GLU A 24 -31.79 -0.73 -5.09
CA GLU A 24 -32.27 -2.00 -5.63
C GLU A 24 -32.06 -2.03 -7.15
N ARG A 25 -31.40 -3.05 -7.61
CA ARG A 25 -31.15 -3.29 -9.03
C ARG A 25 -31.60 -4.70 -9.43
N SER A 26 -32.15 -4.81 -10.61
CA SER A 26 -32.45 -6.10 -11.22
C SER A 26 -31.29 -6.49 -12.14
N VAL A 27 -30.55 -7.53 -11.74
CA VAL A 27 -29.44 -8.09 -12.52
C VAL A 27 -29.76 -9.56 -12.76
N CYS A 28 -29.76 -10.00 -14.01
CA CYS A 28 -30.10 -11.37 -14.40
C CYS A 28 -31.50 -11.82 -13.88
N ASN A 29 -32.49 -10.92 -13.88
CA ASN A 29 -33.87 -11.13 -13.38
C ASN A 29 -34.00 -11.35 -11.86
N GLU A 30 -32.91 -11.14 -11.09
CA GLU A 30 -32.95 -11.14 -9.64
C GLU A 30 -32.85 -9.70 -9.11
N LYS A 31 -33.81 -9.30 -8.27
CA LYS A 31 -33.79 -8.03 -7.57
C LYS A 31 -32.95 -8.17 -6.31
N GLN A 32 -31.89 -7.35 -6.19
CA GLN A 32 -31.09 -7.30 -4.98
C GLN A 32 -30.59 -5.87 -4.74
N ALA A 33 -30.29 -5.58 -3.46
CA ALA A 33 -29.74 -4.30 -3.07
C ALA A 33 -28.23 -4.26 -3.31
N TYR A 34 -27.75 -3.09 -3.75
CA TYR A 34 -26.35 -2.81 -4.00
C TYR A 34 -25.91 -1.57 -3.26
N TYR A 35 -24.72 -1.62 -2.69
CA TYR A 35 -23.98 -0.42 -2.33
C TYR A 35 -23.40 0.20 -3.59
N ILE A 36 -23.69 1.47 -3.81
CA ILE A 36 -23.06 2.28 -4.86
C ILE A 36 -21.92 3.03 -4.18
N ILE A 37 -20.70 2.64 -4.48
CA ILE A 37 -19.49 3.17 -3.84
C ILE A 37 -18.81 4.13 -4.81
N LYS A 38 -18.64 5.37 -4.40
CA LYS A 38 -17.84 6.36 -5.12
C LYS A 38 -16.36 6.17 -4.75
N MET A 39 -15.58 5.74 -5.72
CA MET A 39 -14.13 5.55 -5.62
C MET A 39 -13.39 6.80 -6.09
N PRO A 40 -12.07 6.94 -5.80
CA PRO A 40 -11.25 8.02 -6.36
C PRO A 40 -11.34 8.06 -7.89
N GLY A 41 -11.32 9.28 -8.46
CA GLY A 41 -11.44 9.47 -9.91
C GLY A 41 -12.87 9.36 -10.45
N GLU A 42 -13.88 9.57 -9.59
CA GLU A 42 -15.31 9.56 -9.94
C GLU A 42 -15.82 8.19 -10.44
N VAL A 43 -15.06 7.13 -10.24
CA VAL A 43 -15.47 5.77 -10.60
C VAL A 43 -16.50 5.28 -9.59
N LYS A 44 -17.63 4.75 -10.08
CA LYS A 44 -18.65 4.12 -9.23
C LYS A 44 -18.57 2.61 -9.35
N VAL A 45 -18.52 1.94 -8.21
CA VAL A 45 -18.53 0.49 -8.11
C VAL A 45 -19.79 0.03 -7.42
N MET A 46 -20.42 -1.02 -7.94
CA MET A 46 -21.62 -1.62 -7.35
C MET A 46 -21.22 -2.92 -6.65
N VAL A 47 -21.56 -3.04 -5.37
CA VAL A 47 -21.32 -4.25 -4.57
C VAL A 47 -22.63 -4.74 -4.00
N PRO A 48 -23.04 -6.01 -4.28
CA PRO A 48 -24.25 -6.58 -3.69
C PRO A 48 -24.15 -6.54 -2.15
N THR A 49 -25.16 -5.98 -1.49
CA THR A 49 -25.15 -5.85 -0.01
C THR A 49 -24.98 -7.18 0.69
N ALA A 50 -25.63 -8.22 0.19
CA ALA A 50 -25.55 -9.58 0.73
C ALA A 50 -24.16 -10.24 0.61
N LYS A 51 -23.32 -9.74 -0.31
CA LYS A 51 -21.98 -10.30 -0.58
C LYS A 51 -20.84 -9.42 -0.02
N ALA A 52 -21.13 -8.21 0.43
CA ALA A 52 -20.12 -7.25 0.85
C ALA A 52 -19.14 -7.82 1.88
N GLU A 53 -19.64 -8.49 2.90
CA GLU A 53 -18.84 -9.12 3.94
C GLU A 53 -17.96 -10.29 3.40
N SER A 54 -18.54 -11.14 2.58
CA SER A 54 -17.83 -12.29 1.99
C SER A 54 -16.73 -11.87 0.99
N ILE A 55 -16.88 -10.69 0.39
CA ILE A 55 -15.89 -10.10 -0.52
C ILE A 55 -14.77 -9.40 0.29
N GLY A 56 -14.96 -9.20 1.59
CA GLY A 56 -13.99 -8.53 2.47
C GLY A 56 -14.13 -7.01 2.51
N VAL A 57 -15.30 -6.46 2.13
CA VAL A 57 -15.58 -5.03 2.31
C VAL A 57 -15.59 -4.71 3.80
N ARG A 58 -14.85 -3.68 4.20
CA ARG A 58 -14.70 -3.26 5.60
C ARG A 58 -14.73 -1.74 5.75
N ASN A 59 -14.89 -1.26 6.96
CA ASN A 59 -14.64 0.15 7.25
C ASN A 59 -13.18 0.52 6.99
N ILE A 60 -12.92 1.80 6.69
CA ILE A 60 -11.55 2.31 6.66
C ILE A 60 -10.92 2.23 8.06
N ILE A 61 -9.59 2.30 8.11
CA ILE A 61 -8.85 2.43 9.35
C ILE A 61 -9.12 3.78 10.03
N ASP A 62 -8.88 3.84 11.31
CA ASP A 62 -8.88 5.10 12.06
C ASP A 62 -7.59 5.89 11.86
N GLN A 63 -7.58 7.12 12.36
CA GLN A 63 -6.44 8.03 12.22
C GLN A 63 -5.19 7.53 12.94
N GLU A 64 -5.33 6.87 14.09
CA GLU A 64 -4.21 6.31 14.84
C GLU A 64 -3.53 5.19 14.03
N THR A 65 -4.34 4.29 13.48
CA THR A 65 -3.84 3.22 12.60
C THR A 65 -3.20 3.78 11.34
N ALA A 66 -3.76 4.85 10.75
CA ALA A 66 -3.17 5.50 9.59
C ALA A 66 -1.75 6.03 9.86
N LEU A 67 -1.52 6.63 11.04
CA LEU A 67 -0.17 7.05 11.45
C LEU A 67 0.78 5.86 11.58
N LYS A 68 0.35 4.77 12.21
CA LYS A 68 1.16 3.54 12.32
C LYS A 68 1.51 2.94 10.97
N VAL A 69 0.58 2.97 10.01
CA VAL A 69 0.84 2.52 8.63
C VAL A 69 1.89 3.39 7.96
N ILE A 70 1.82 4.71 8.14
CA ILE A 70 2.83 5.65 7.60
C ILE A 70 4.21 5.35 8.21
N ASP A 71 4.30 5.05 9.51
CA ASP A 71 5.55 4.70 10.19
C ASP A 71 6.14 3.38 9.64
N THR A 72 5.31 2.43 9.23
CA THR A 72 5.82 1.19 8.61
C THR A 72 6.51 1.42 7.25
N LEU A 73 6.19 2.52 6.57
CA LEU A 73 6.84 2.86 5.30
C LEU A 73 8.31 3.29 5.49
N GLU A 74 8.72 3.67 6.71
CA GLU A 74 10.10 4.01 7.05
C GLU A 74 10.95 2.78 7.44
N GLN A 75 10.36 1.61 7.56
CA GLN A 75 11.08 0.38 7.88
C GLN A 75 11.87 -0.13 6.67
N ASP A 76 12.87 -0.97 6.93
CA ASP A 76 13.57 -1.67 5.84
C ASP A 76 12.61 -2.63 5.10
N ARG A 77 13.09 -3.09 3.95
CA ARG A 77 12.37 -4.08 3.15
C ARG A 77 12.15 -5.37 3.92
N THR A 78 11.00 -5.98 3.75
CA THR A 78 10.75 -7.34 4.18
C THR A 78 11.21 -8.33 3.10
N GLU A 79 11.46 -9.58 3.50
CA GLU A 79 11.92 -10.60 2.58
C GLU A 79 10.85 -10.94 1.53
N MET A 80 11.22 -10.83 0.27
CA MET A 80 10.38 -11.24 -0.86
C MET A 80 10.97 -12.44 -1.59
N SER A 81 10.13 -13.32 -2.10
CA SER A 81 10.58 -14.45 -2.91
C SER A 81 11.40 -13.98 -4.13
N VAL A 82 12.57 -14.59 -4.33
CA VAL A 82 13.41 -14.35 -5.51
C VAL A 82 12.68 -14.80 -6.79
N LYS A 83 11.90 -15.87 -6.72
CA LYS A 83 11.13 -16.41 -7.84
C LYS A 83 9.97 -15.46 -8.17
N TRP A 84 9.99 -14.88 -9.37
CA TRP A 84 8.97 -13.92 -9.83
C TRP A 84 7.54 -14.42 -9.67
N ASN A 85 7.22 -15.63 -10.14
CA ASN A 85 5.87 -16.19 -10.07
C ASN A 85 5.35 -16.32 -8.61
N LYS A 86 6.23 -16.72 -7.69
CA LYS A 86 5.87 -16.84 -6.28
C LYS A 86 5.63 -15.45 -5.69
N ARG A 87 6.58 -14.52 -5.86
CA ARG A 87 6.45 -13.14 -5.38
C ARG A 87 5.18 -12.45 -5.89
N TYR A 88 4.84 -12.66 -7.16
CA TYR A 88 3.62 -12.09 -7.73
C TYR A 88 2.37 -12.63 -7.03
N ARG A 89 2.27 -13.95 -6.84
CA ARG A 89 1.13 -14.58 -6.15
C ARG A 89 1.04 -14.14 -4.69
N ASP A 90 2.15 -14.15 -3.98
CA ASP A 90 2.22 -13.73 -2.58
C ASP A 90 1.71 -12.28 -2.43
N ASN A 91 2.14 -11.38 -3.30
CA ASN A 91 1.67 -9.99 -3.28
C ASN A 91 0.18 -9.86 -3.66
N VAL A 92 -0.32 -10.66 -4.60
CA VAL A 92 -1.77 -10.67 -4.93
C VAL A 92 -2.59 -11.12 -3.72
N GLU A 93 -2.16 -12.16 -3.00
CA GLU A 93 -2.86 -12.62 -1.79
C GLU A 93 -2.84 -11.55 -0.69
N LYS A 94 -1.72 -10.87 -0.47
CA LYS A 94 -1.60 -9.72 0.43
C LYS A 94 -2.58 -8.60 0.07
N MET A 95 -2.70 -8.26 -1.21
CA MET A 95 -3.65 -7.23 -1.65
C MET A 95 -5.11 -7.65 -1.48
N LYS A 96 -5.42 -8.95 -1.65
CA LYS A 96 -6.76 -9.50 -1.46
C LYS A 96 -7.19 -9.57 0.01
N SER A 97 -6.25 -9.70 0.94
CA SER A 97 -6.56 -9.71 2.37
C SER A 97 -7.27 -8.45 2.84
N GLY A 98 -7.04 -7.33 2.13
CA GLY A 98 -7.55 -6.01 2.51
C GLY A 98 -6.82 -5.42 3.72
N ASP A 99 -5.77 -6.06 4.22
CA ASP A 99 -4.94 -5.53 5.30
C ASP A 99 -4.05 -4.40 4.76
N ILE A 100 -4.21 -3.22 5.33
CA ILE A 100 -3.49 -2.01 4.90
C ILE A 100 -1.99 -2.10 5.15
N TYR A 101 -1.55 -2.82 6.20
CA TYR A 101 -0.14 -3.03 6.48
C TYR A 101 0.53 -3.90 5.41
N GLU A 102 -0.18 -4.94 4.95
CA GLU A 102 0.28 -5.78 3.85
C GLU A 102 0.38 -5.00 2.54
N VAL A 103 -0.57 -4.08 2.29
CA VAL A 103 -0.53 -3.20 1.12
C VAL A 103 0.64 -2.22 1.22
N ALA A 104 0.88 -1.61 2.39
CA ALA A 104 2.02 -0.73 2.63
C ALA A 104 3.37 -1.44 2.43
N ASP A 105 3.47 -2.69 2.90
CA ASP A 105 4.63 -3.56 2.69
C ASP A 105 4.93 -3.80 1.20
N ILE A 106 3.90 -4.08 0.40
CA ILE A 106 4.04 -4.24 -1.06
C ILE A 106 4.55 -2.95 -1.70
N VAL A 107 3.97 -1.80 -1.35
CA VAL A 107 4.37 -0.49 -1.90
C VAL A 107 5.84 -0.21 -1.59
N ARG A 108 6.26 -0.37 -0.33
CA ARG A 108 7.64 -0.17 0.11
C ARG A 108 8.60 -1.12 -0.62
N ASN A 109 8.34 -2.42 -0.57
CA ASN A 109 9.23 -3.45 -1.12
C ASN A 109 9.38 -3.36 -2.64
N LEU A 110 8.29 -3.12 -3.37
CA LEU A 110 8.35 -2.96 -4.82
C LEU A 110 9.03 -1.64 -5.21
N THR A 111 8.87 -0.56 -4.43
CA THR A 111 9.58 0.69 -4.66
C THR A 111 11.09 0.50 -4.46
N PHE A 112 11.51 -0.17 -3.40
CA PHE A 112 12.92 -0.51 -3.19
C PHE A 112 13.48 -1.35 -4.33
N LYS A 113 12.76 -2.41 -4.70
CA LYS A 113 13.16 -3.25 -5.85
C LYS A 113 13.24 -2.46 -7.15
N GLN A 114 12.35 -1.51 -7.37
CA GLN A 114 12.37 -0.65 -8.56
C GLN A 114 13.66 0.19 -8.63
N LYS A 115 14.11 0.71 -7.49
CA LYS A 115 15.35 1.49 -7.39
C LYS A 115 16.60 0.62 -7.58
N ASP A 116 16.60 -0.59 -7.01
CA ASP A 116 17.76 -1.49 -7.07
C ASP A 116 17.96 -2.13 -8.46
N LYS A 117 16.92 -2.75 -9.00
CA LYS A 117 17.00 -3.67 -10.15
C LYS A 117 15.96 -3.42 -11.22
N GLY A 118 15.05 -2.48 -10.99
CA GLY A 118 13.88 -2.26 -11.82
C GLY A 118 12.76 -3.29 -11.60
N LEU A 119 11.61 -3.01 -12.17
CA LEU A 119 10.41 -3.84 -12.11
C LEU A 119 10.00 -4.29 -13.50
N SER A 120 9.46 -5.50 -13.60
CA SER A 120 8.73 -5.95 -14.78
C SER A 120 7.47 -5.10 -15.02
N THR A 121 6.91 -5.13 -16.21
CA THR A 121 5.67 -4.40 -16.53
C THR A 121 4.53 -4.78 -15.60
N THR A 122 4.41 -6.06 -15.24
CA THR A 122 3.38 -6.55 -14.33
C THR A 122 3.60 -6.05 -12.89
N GLU A 123 4.85 -6.03 -12.42
CA GLU A 123 5.19 -5.50 -11.08
C GLU A 123 4.98 -3.98 -11.00
N LYS A 124 5.25 -3.24 -12.09
CA LYS A 124 4.95 -1.79 -12.17
C LYS A 124 3.44 -1.54 -12.02
N LYS A 125 2.62 -2.32 -12.71
CA LYS A 125 1.14 -2.24 -12.58
C LYS A 125 0.69 -2.58 -11.16
N MET A 126 1.28 -3.60 -10.56
CA MET A 126 0.98 -4.00 -9.18
C MET A 126 1.36 -2.89 -8.18
N LEU A 127 2.54 -2.30 -8.31
CA LEU A 127 2.97 -1.17 -7.46
C LEU A 127 2.02 0.01 -7.59
N LEU A 128 1.64 0.37 -8.82
CA LEU A 128 0.70 1.46 -9.07
C LEU A 128 -0.66 1.20 -8.39
N ASN A 129 -1.19 -0.02 -8.54
CA ASN A 129 -2.46 -0.41 -7.92
C ASN A 129 -2.36 -0.43 -6.39
N ALA A 130 -1.32 -1.05 -5.82
CA ALA A 130 -1.10 -1.07 -4.38
C ALA A 130 -0.97 0.34 -3.79
N LYS A 131 -0.24 1.23 -4.47
CA LYS A 131 -0.11 2.64 -4.06
C LYS A 131 -1.45 3.36 -4.12
N GLN A 132 -2.26 3.15 -5.16
CA GLN A 132 -3.61 3.72 -5.25
C GLN A 132 -4.51 3.25 -4.11
N ILE A 133 -4.49 1.96 -3.77
CA ILE A 133 -5.24 1.40 -2.64
C ILE A 133 -4.81 2.07 -1.33
N LEU A 134 -3.51 2.08 -1.04
CA LEU A 134 -2.93 2.66 0.17
C LEU A 134 -3.30 4.14 0.32
N VAL A 135 -3.05 4.93 -0.72
CA VAL A 135 -3.32 6.38 -0.72
C VAL A 135 -4.80 6.66 -0.54
N SER A 136 -5.69 5.93 -1.22
CA SER A 136 -7.13 6.15 -1.12
C SER A 136 -7.65 5.98 0.32
N GLU A 137 -7.14 5.00 1.05
CA GLU A 137 -7.53 4.77 2.43
C GLU A 137 -6.93 5.80 3.38
N LEU A 138 -5.64 6.14 3.23
CA LEU A 138 -4.98 7.17 4.04
C LEU A 138 -5.60 8.56 3.85
N VAL A 139 -6.03 8.91 2.65
CA VAL A 139 -6.76 10.15 2.34
C VAL A 139 -8.05 10.22 3.14
N LEU A 140 -8.87 9.17 3.11
CA LEU A 140 -10.15 9.14 3.80
C LEU A 140 -10.00 9.05 5.32
N ALA A 141 -8.99 8.33 5.83
CA ALA A 141 -8.71 8.19 7.25
C ALA A 141 -8.14 9.48 7.85
N GLY A 142 -7.22 10.15 7.13
CA GLY A 142 -6.58 11.38 7.57
C GLY A 142 -7.34 12.66 7.22
N ASN A 143 -8.38 12.56 6.40
CA ASN A 143 -9.11 13.71 5.83
C ASN A 143 -8.14 14.73 5.19
N LYS A 144 -7.21 14.24 4.37
CA LYS A 144 -6.14 14.99 3.71
C LYS A 144 -6.33 15.03 2.20
N GLU A 145 -5.66 15.96 1.54
CA GLU A 145 -5.63 15.99 0.08
C GLU A 145 -4.79 14.85 -0.49
N LYS A 146 -5.20 14.35 -1.64
CA LYS A 146 -4.57 13.19 -2.28
C LYS A 146 -3.09 13.42 -2.57
N GLU A 147 -2.77 14.57 -3.13
CA GLU A 147 -1.41 14.97 -3.49
C GLU A 147 -0.49 15.05 -2.26
N GLU A 148 -1.01 15.53 -1.13
CA GLU A 148 -0.28 15.58 0.13
C GLU A 148 0.07 14.17 0.62
N VAL A 149 -0.90 13.25 0.57
CA VAL A 149 -0.70 11.86 1.00
C VAL A 149 0.26 11.12 0.06
N GLU A 150 0.14 11.31 -1.26
CA GLU A 150 1.05 10.71 -2.23
C GLU A 150 2.51 11.15 -2.00
N GLN A 151 2.72 12.45 -1.77
CA GLN A 151 4.05 13.00 -1.46
C GLN A 151 4.58 12.47 -0.13
N LEU A 152 3.73 12.37 0.90
CA LEU A 152 4.11 11.83 2.19
C LEU A 152 4.57 10.36 2.08
N VAL A 153 3.81 9.53 1.39
CA VAL A 153 4.15 8.11 1.14
C VAL A 153 5.49 8.00 0.39
N ASP A 154 5.66 8.76 -0.69
CA ASP A 154 6.89 8.74 -1.48
C ASP A 154 8.09 9.20 -0.67
N ASN A 155 7.97 10.29 0.09
CA ASN A 155 9.05 10.82 0.91
C ASN A 155 9.47 9.82 2.00
N LYS A 156 8.51 9.21 2.71
CA LYS A 156 8.79 8.21 3.74
C LYS A 156 9.56 7.01 3.19
N ILE A 157 9.11 6.46 2.06
CA ILE A 157 9.78 5.33 1.41
C ILE A 157 11.16 5.73 0.86
N ASN A 158 11.30 6.93 0.31
CA ASN A 158 12.59 7.41 -0.20
C ASN A 158 13.61 7.59 0.91
N THR A 159 13.23 8.21 2.02
CA THR A 159 14.09 8.37 3.20
C THR A 159 14.51 7.01 3.75
N SER A 160 13.57 6.08 3.89
CA SER A 160 13.88 4.72 4.32
C SER A 160 14.87 4.02 3.38
N TYR A 161 14.65 4.13 2.06
CA TYR A 161 15.56 3.53 1.08
C TYR A 161 16.98 4.08 1.19
N GLU A 162 17.15 5.39 1.36
CA GLU A 162 18.46 6.03 1.51
C GLU A 162 19.17 5.54 2.77
N LEU A 163 18.47 5.51 3.91
CA LEU A 163 19.03 5.05 5.18
C LEU A 163 19.49 3.59 5.11
N HIS A 164 18.66 2.69 4.60
CA HIS A 164 18.97 1.27 4.55
C HIS A 164 19.93 0.88 3.41
N SER A 165 20.00 1.68 2.33
CA SER A 165 20.99 1.47 1.27
C SER A 165 22.40 1.81 1.72
N VAL A 166 22.57 2.87 2.51
CA VAL A 166 23.88 3.26 3.07
C VAL A 166 24.34 2.23 4.10
N ALA A 167 23.45 1.74 4.95
CA ALA A 167 23.79 0.72 5.95
C ALA A 167 24.33 -0.57 5.30
N ASN A 168 23.70 -1.02 4.22
CA ASN A 168 24.13 -2.22 3.47
C ASN A 168 25.48 -2.04 2.75
N VAL A 169 25.89 -0.81 2.42
CA VAL A 169 27.22 -0.51 1.84
C VAL A 169 28.28 -0.56 2.92
N VAL A 170 27.99 -0.08 4.14
CA VAL A 170 28.94 -0.11 5.26
C VAL A 170 29.20 -1.54 5.74
N ASP A 171 28.17 -2.38 5.80
CA ASP A 171 28.32 -3.80 6.18
C ASP A 171 29.05 -4.66 5.11
N SER A 172 28.93 -4.27 3.84
CA SER A 172 29.59 -4.98 2.73
C SER A 172 31.04 -4.53 2.46
N THR A 173 31.49 -3.43 3.04
CA THR A 173 32.89 -2.94 3.00
C THR A 173 33.66 -3.45 4.20
N ASP A 174 33.68 -4.76 4.34
CA ASP A 174 34.40 -5.44 5.40
C ASP A 174 35.93 -5.22 5.27
N VAL A 175 36.55 -4.91 6.40
CA VAL A 175 37.96 -5.12 6.78
C VAL A 175 39.06 -4.35 6.01
N SER A 176 38.87 -3.97 4.74
CA SER A 176 39.95 -3.27 3.99
C SER A 176 40.00 -1.77 4.27
N THR A 177 38.89 -1.14 4.63
CA THR A 177 38.79 0.32 4.80
C THR A 177 39.19 0.79 6.22
N ALA A 178 39.08 -0.09 7.21
CA ALA A 178 39.53 0.22 8.59
C ALA A 178 41.02 0.53 8.69
N ASN A 179 41.84 -0.01 7.77
CA ASN A 179 43.30 0.26 7.71
C ASN A 179 43.64 1.58 7.00
N VAL A 180 42.72 2.14 6.20
CA VAL A 180 42.96 3.42 5.51
C VAL A 180 42.66 4.59 6.43
N ILE A 181 41.63 4.48 7.29
CA ILE A 181 41.25 5.57 8.22
C ILE A 181 42.29 5.76 9.33
N LYS A 182 42.98 4.70 9.77
CA LYS A 182 44.08 4.81 10.78
C LYS A 182 45.31 5.58 10.29
N LYS A 183 45.43 5.81 8.98
CA LYS A 183 46.56 6.57 8.41
C LYS A 183 46.37 8.10 8.38
N PHE A 184 45.16 8.60 8.70
CA PHE A 184 44.82 10.03 8.63
C PHE A 184 44.55 10.69 9.98
N ILE A 185 44.83 10.01 11.12
CA ILE A 185 44.76 10.64 12.44
C ILE A 185 46.17 11.10 12.79
N PRO A 186 46.44 12.42 12.89
CA PRO A 186 47.74 12.90 13.36
C PRO A 186 47.91 12.51 14.82
N GLN A 187 49.00 11.85 15.10
CA GLN A 187 49.45 11.54 16.47
C GLN A 187 49.96 12.85 17.09
N THR A 188 49.22 13.39 18.04
CA THR A 188 49.71 14.35 19.02
C THR A 188 49.95 13.64 20.33
#